data_3fe4928639dceda5ee482e81ef329cc2
#
_entry.id   3fe4928639dceda5ee482e81ef329cc2
#
_cell.length_a   1.000
_cell.length_b   1.000
_cell.length_c   1.000
_cell.angle_alpha   90.00
_cell.angle_beta   90.00
_cell.angle_gamma   90.00
#
_symmetry.space_group_name_H-M   'P 1'
#
loop_
_entity.id
_entity.type
_entity.pdbx_description
1 polymer ?
#
loop_
_entity_poly.entity_id
_entity_poly.type
_entity_poly.pdbx_seq_one_letter_code
_entity_poly.pdbx_strand_id
1 'polypeptide(L)'
;MAKTPLTHAGDKVSQVGRSRAFETADDLREASLEYLAWADDNPLYEEKHFCAQGQILTAEIRKPRAVTIVGLCLHLGISRHTWINYRVSDEFDLVCEEIEDRMKQYKFENAVAGLMNPTLIARDIGLVEKSSVDLTSGDGTMSPQQLTFNIIKPKDAV
;
A
#
# COMPACT_ATOMS: atom_id res chain seq x y z
N MET A 1 4.45 56.30 45.94
CA MET A 1 3.69 55.36 45.04
C MET A 1 4.68 54.86 44.00
N ALA A 2 5.24 53.66 44.22
CA ALA A 2 6.22 53.06 43.34
C ALA A 2 5.51 52.13 42.36
N LYS A 3 5.73 52.34 41.05
CA LYS A 3 5.24 51.43 39.98
C LYS A 3 6.19 50.24 39.85
N THR A 4 5.73 49.04 40.08
CA THR A 4 6.41 47.78 39.83
C THR A 4 6.44 47.53 38.31
N PRO A 5 7.59 47.17 37.69
CA PRO A 5 7.62 46.76 36.29
C PRO A 5 7.11 45.34 36.14
N LEU A 6 6.20 45.15 35.20
CA LEU A 6 5.75 43.83 34.74
C LEU A 6 6.87 43.14 33.99
N THR A 7 7.45 42.10 34.59
CA THR A 7 8.38 41.19 33.96
C THR A 7 7.58 40.29 33.01
N HIS A 8 7.79 40.45 31.70
CA HIS A 8 7.37 39.47 30.70
C HIS A 8 8.23 38.22 30.86
N ALA A 9 7.69 37.23 31.57
CA ALA A 9 8.20 35.88 31.48
C ALA A 9 7.84 35.34 30.08
N GLY A 10 8.87 35.19 29.24
CA GLY A 10 8.72 34.52 27.97
C GLY A 10 8.31 33.08 28.20
N ASP A 11 7.04 32.79 28.02
CA ASP A 11 6.55 31.43 27.89
C ASP A 11 7.26 30.76 26.73
N LYS A 12 8.26 29.94 27.05
CA LYS A 12 8.71 28.88 26.15
C LYS A 12 7.51 27.97 25.96
N VAL A 13 6.74 28.18 24.91
CA VAL A 13 5.80 27.20 24.39
C VAL A 13 6.66 25.98 24.06
N SER A 14 6.72 25.07 25.01
CA SER A 14 7.20 23.73 24.82
C SER A 14 6.41 23.18 23.63
N GLN A 15 7.04 23.06 22.45
CA GLN A 15 6.54 22.25 21.37
C GLN A 15 6.55 20.80 21.92
N VAL A 16 5.45 20.40 22.53
CA VAL A 16 5.16 19.00 22.79
C VAL A 16 4.91 18.42 21.41
N GLY A 17 5.99 17.99 20.75
CA GLY A 17 5.93 17.17 19.56
C GLY A 17 5.04 15.98 19.90
N ARG A 18 4.05 15.70 19.04
CA ARG A 18 3.18 14.54 19.17
C ARG A 18 4.09 13.33 19.40
N SER A 19 3.97 12.66 20.56
CA SER A 19 4.73 11.46 20.92
C SER A 19 4.71 10.49 19.73
N ARG A 20 5.86 9.90 19.40
CA ARG A 20 5.93 8.81 18.41
C ARG A 20 4.98 7.70 18.84
N ALA A 21 4.33 7.05 17.91
CA ALA A 21 3.43 5.94 18.23
C ALA A 21 4.21 4.70 18.72
N PHE A 22 5.45 4.53 18.22
CA PHE A 22 6.39 3.50 18.64
C PHE A 22 7.71 4.16 19.03
N GLU A 23 8.29 3.74 20.15
CA GLU A 23 9.56 4.28 20.67
C GLU A 23 10.75 3.61 20.00
N THR A 24 10.66 2.31 19.73
CA THR A 24 11.73 1.52 19.13
C THR A 24 11.27 0.81 17.84
N ALA A 25 12.24 0.46 17.00
CA ALA A 25 12.00 -0.34 15.79
C ALA A 25 11.49 -1.76 16.14
N ASP A 26 11.93 -2.32 17.27
CA ASP A 26 11.49 -3.64 17.73
C ASP A 26 10.01 -3.64 18.14
N ASP A 27 9.54 -2.58 18.82
CA ASP A 27 8.12 -2.43 19.15
C ASP A 27 7.25 -2.36 17.89
N LEU A 28 7.71 -1.62 16.87
CA LEU A 28 7.02 -1.54 15.58
C LEU A 28 7.01 -2.91 14.87
N ARG A 29 8.13 -3.65 14.92
CA ARG A 29 8.23 -5.00 14.34
C ARG A 29 7.24 -5.94 15.01
N GLU A 30 7.25 -6.02 16.35
CA GLU A 30 6.39 -6.91 17.12
C GLU A 30 4.90 -6.64 16.82
N ALA A 31 4.45 -5.39 16.94
CA ALA A 31 3.08 -5.01 16.64
C ALA A 31 2.68 -5.29 15.17
N SER A 32 3.61 -5.14 14.22
CA SER A 32 3.37 -5.45 12.81
C SER A 32 3.24 -6.96 12.57
N LEU A 33 4.03 -7.78 13.26
CA LEU A 33 3.92 -9.25 13.20
C LEU A 33 2.62 -9.74 13.82
N GLU A 34 2.15 -9.11 14.90
CA GLU A 34 0.82 -9.39 15.47
C GLU A 34 -0.30 -9.15 14.46
N TYR A 35 -0.21 -8.08 13.65
CA TYR A 35 -1.17 -7.86 12.56
C TYR A 35 -1.18 -9.00 11.54
N LEU A 36 0.00 -9.50 11.14
CA LEU A 36 0.09 -10.61 10.18
C LEU A 36 -0.51 -11.89 10.77
N ALA A 37 -0.20 -12.20 12.02
CA ALA A 37 -0.78 -13.34 12.73
C ALA A 37 -2.30 -13.18 12.88
N TRP A 38 -2.78 -11.99 13.27
CA TRP A 38 -4.21 -11.71 13.33
C TRP A 38 -4.91 -11.91 11.97
N ALA A 39 -4.29 -11.50 10.88
CA ALA A 39 -4.88 -11.66 9.54
C ALA A 39 -5.01 -13.13 9.14
N ASP A 40 -4.07 -13.99 9.56
CA ASP A 40 -4.11 -15.42 9.32
C ASP A 40 -5.14 -16.12 10.22
N ASP A 41 -5.25 -15.71 11.47
CA ASP A 41 -6.22 -16.24 12.45
C ASP A 41 -7.68 -15.80 12.17
N ASN A 42 -7.85 -14.70 11.40
CA ASN A 42 -9.16 -14.14 11.06
C ASN A 42 -9.43 -14.19 9.54
N PRO A 43 -9.50 -15.39 8.94
CA PRO A 43 -9.75 -15.55 7.51
C PRO A 43 -11.14 -15.04 7.11
N LEU A 44 -11.33 -14.84 5.81
CA LEU A 44 -12.65 -14.68 5.22
C LEU A 44 -13.23 -16.03 4.90
N TYR A 45 -14.56 -16.13 4.84
CA TYR A 45 -15.26 -17.36 4.47
C TYR A 45 -16.10 -17.13 3.22
N GLU A 46 -16.00 -18.06 2.27
CA GLU A 46 -16.83 -18.11 1.06
C GLU A 46 -17.77 -19.29 1.17
N GLU A 47 -19.08 -19.02 1.09
CA GLU A 47 -20.07 -20.08 1.03
C GLU A 47 -20.17 -20.60 -0.40
N LYS A 48 -19.96 -21.91 -0.61
CA LYS A 48 -20.12 -22.57 -1.90
C LYS A 48 -21.20 -23.62 -1.85
N HIS A 49 -22.04 -23.64 -2.89
CA HIS A 49 -23.07 -24.63 -3.09
C HIS A 49 -22.62 -25.67 -4.12
N PHE A 50 -22.67 -26.93 -3.75
CA PHE A 50 -22.36 -28.06 -4.62
C PHE A 50 -23.63 -28.88 -4.85
N CYS A 51 -23.84 -29.30 -6.10
CA CYS A 51 -24.93 -30.22 -6.42
C CYS A 51 -24.36 -31.65 -6.50
N ALA A 52 -24.76 -32.51 -5.57
CA ALA A 52 -24.38 -33.92 -5.56
C ALA A 52 -25.62 -34.81 -5.38
N GLN A 53 -25.83 -35.77 -6.28
CA GLN A 53 -26.94 -36.71 -6.24
C GLN A 53 -28.34 -36.05 -6.12
N GLY A 54 -28.53 -34.89 -6.77
CA GLY A 54 -29.78 -34.13 -6.71
C GLY A 54 -30.01 -33.34 -5.42
N GLN A 55 -29.03 -33.31 -4.52
CA GLN A 55 -29.07 -32.50 -3.30
C GLN A 55 -28.08 -31.33 -3.39
N ILE A 56 -28.49 -30.20 -2.83
CA ILE A 56 -27.58 -29.01 -2.70
C ILE A 56 -26.85 -29.14 -1.36
N LEU A 57 -25.55 -29.28 -1.44
CA LEU A 57 -24.66 -29.26 -0.29
C LEU A 57 -23.99 -27.89 -0.21
N THR A 58 -24.00 -27.29 0.97
CA THR A 58 -23.33 -26.00 1.24
C THR A 58 -22.07 -26.27 2.05
N ALA A 59 -20.96 -25.69 1.63
CA ALA A 59 -19.70 -25.72 2.35
C ALA A 59 -19.11 -24.31 2.48
N GLU A 60 -18.62 -24.00 3.68
CA GLU A 60 -17.82 -22.79 3.93
C GLU A 60 -16.34 -23.06 3.61
N ILE A 61 -15.80 -22.27 2.72
CA ILE A 61 -14.39 -22.36 2.30
C ILE A 61 -13.62 -21.21 2.92
N ARG A 62 -12.60 -21.55 3.72
CA ARG A 62 -11.67 -20.56 4.29
C ARG A 62 -10.87 -19.88 3.18
N LYS A 63 -10.84 -18.54 3.19
CA LYS A 63 -10.04 -17.69 2.30
C LYS A 63 -9.09 -16.82 3.12
N PRO A 64 -7.82 -16.73 2.75
CA PRO A 64 -6.88 -15.87 3.46
C PRO A 64 -7.32 -14.39 3.34
N ARG A 65 -7.10 -13.64 4.40
CA ARG A 65 -7.32 -12.19 4.40
C ARG A 65 -6.15 -11.50 3.73
N ALA A 66 -6.40 -10.63 2.76
CA ALA A 66 -5.35 -9.85 2.13
C ALA A 66 -4.75 -8.84 3.11
N VAL A 67 -3.44 -8.93 3.33
CA VAL A 67 -2.68 -7.99 4.14
C VAL A 67 -2.28 -6.78 3.30
N THR A 68 -2.50 -5.57 3.82
CA THR A 68 -2.18 -4.31 3.13
C THR A 68 -1.56 -3.30 4.09
N ILE A 69 -0.77 -2.35 3.58
CA ILE A 69 -0.23 -1.26 4.40
C ILE A 69 -1.34 -0.44 5.05
N VAL A 70 -2.47 -0.25 4.37
CA VAL A 70 -3.64 0.43 4.94
C VAL A 70 -4.21 -0.36 6.11
N GLY A 71 -4.38 -1.67 5.94
CA GLY A 71 -4.86 -2.57 7.01
C GLY A 71 -3.91 -2.59 8.21
N LEU A 72 -2.59 -2.65 7.95
CA LEU A 72 -1.56 -2.54 8.99
C LEU A 72 -1.68 -1.21 9.77
N CYS A 73 -1.74 -0.09 9.08
CA CYS A 73 -1.88 1.22 9.72
C CYS A 73 -3.13 1.32 10.59
N LEU A 74 -4.25 0.77 10.12
CA LEU A 74 -5.51 0.72 10.89
C LEU A 74 -5.36 -0.15 12.14
N HIS A 75 -4.70 -1.29 12.04
CA HIS A 75 -4.45 -2.18 13.18
C HIS A 75 -3.53 -1.54 14.22
N LEU A 76 -2.45 -0.88 13.76
CA LEU A 76 -1.50 -0.18 14.63
C LEU A 76 -2.04 1.15 15.20
N GLY A 77 -3.19 1.63 14.75
CA GLY A 77 -3.75 2.92 15.17
C GLY A 77 -2.94 4.13 14.70
N ILE A 78 -2.17 4.00 13.61
CA ILE A 78 -1.35 5.07 13.04
C ILE A 78 -1.90 5.54 11.69
N SER A 79 -1.51 6.75 11.28
CA SER A 79 -1.83 7.24 9.94
C SER A 79 -0.86 6.64 8.90
N ARG A 80 -1.33 6.53 7.65
CA ARG A 80 -0.46 6.16 6.52
C ARG A 80 0.74 7.11 6.39
N HIS A 81 0.55 8.39 6.71
CA HIS A 81 1.63 9.37 6.70
C HIS A 81 2.69 9.05 7.77
N THR A 82 2.27 8.59 8.95
CA THR A 82 3.19 8.13 10.00
C THR A 82 4.01 6.93 9.54
N TRP A 83 3.39 5.96 8.84
CA TRP A 83 4.11 4.84 8.23
C TRP A 83 5.17 5.30 7.22
N ILE A 84 4.82 6.25 6.33
CA ILE A 84 5.78 6.83 5.36
C ILE A 84 6.95 7.51 6.08
N ASN A 85 6.70 8.21 7.20
CA ASN A 85 7.76 8.82 7.99
C ASN A 85 8.68 7.78 8.62
N TYR A 86 8.15 6.64 9.09
CA TYR A 86 8.98 5.53 9.57
C TYR A 86 9.85 4.93 8.47
N ARG A 87 9.32 4.76 7.27
CA ARG A 87 10.07 4.26 6.10
C ARG A 87 11.26 5.12 5.67
N VAL A 88 11.27 6.40 5.99
CA VAL A 88 12.37 7.33 5.65
C VAL A 88 13.25 7.65 6.86
N SER A 89 13.00 7.02 8.00
CA SER A 89 13.76 7.21 9.24
C SER A 89 14.82 6.13 9.34
N ASP A 90 16.09 6.49 9.48
CA ASP A 90 17.22 5.55 9.62
C ASP A 90 17.04 4.50 10.75
N GLU A 91 16.17 4.80 11.72
CA GLU A 91 15.88 3.91 12.86
C GLU A 91 14.87 2.81 12.51
N PHE A 92 13.91 3.11 11.62
CA PHE A 92 12.74 2.25 11.36
C PHE A 92 12.68 1.69 9.94
N ASP A 93 13.50 2.20 9.00
CA ASP A 93 13.46 1.85 7.57
C ASP A 93 13.59 0.34 7.33
N LEU A 94 14.58 -0.30 7.97
CA LEU A 94 14.82 -1.74 7.82
C LEU A 94 13.65 -2.59 8.31
N VAL A 95 13.00 -2.17 9.40
CA VAL A 95 11.82 -2.88 9.91
C VAL A 95 10.64 -2.69 8.98
N CYS A 96 10.43 -1.48 8.47
CA CYS A 96 9.37 -1.22 7.50
C CYS A 96 9.58 -2.04 6.22
N GLU A 97 10.80 -2.13 5.70
CA GLU A 97 11.15 -2.95 4.53
C GLU A 97 10.88 -4.43 4.79
N GLU A 98 11.36 -4.97 5.93
CA GLU A 98 11.10 -6.35 6.34
C GLU A 98 9.61 -6.67 6.37
N ILE A 99 8.79 -5.82 6.98
CA ILE A 99 7.34 -6.04 7.08
C ILE A 99 6.66 -5.96 5.72
N GLU A 100 7.03 -4.99 4.88
CA GLU A 100 6.51 -4.88 3.52
C GLU A 100 6.85 -6.11 2.68
N ASP A 101 8.05 -6.65 2.81
CA ASP A 101 8.47 -7.85 2.07
C ASP A 101 7.76 -9.12 2.58
N ARG A 102 7.57 -9.27 3.90
CA ARG A 102 6.73 -10.35 4.46
C ARG A 102 5.30 -10.28 3.92
N MET A 103 4.72 -9.09 3.82
CA MET A 103 3.37 -8.90 3.28
C MET A 103 3.30 -9.22 1.78
N LYS A 104 4.33 -8.87 1.00
CA LYS A 104 4.43 -9.23 -0.43
C LYS A 104 4.55 -10.75 -0.59
N GLN A 105 5.41 -11.38 0.19
CA GLN A 105 5.61 -12.84 0.17
C GLN A 105 4.32 -13.57 0.51
N TYR A 106 3.65 -13.18 1.58
CA TYR A 106 2.35 -13.75 1.98
C TYR A 106 1.32 -13.69 0.84
N LYS A 107 1.18 -12.52 0.21
CA LYS A 107 0.25 -12.33 -0.91
C LYS A 107 0.63 -13.18 -2.12
N PHE A 108 1.92 -13.24 -2.45
CA PHE A 108 2.43 -14.01 -3.57
C PHE A 108 2.15 -15.51 -3.39
N GLU A 109 2.48 -16.08 -2.24
CA GLU A 109 2.25 -17.50 -1.93
C GLU A 109 0.76 -17.87 -2.01
N ASN A 110 -0.12 -17.05 -1.43
CA ASN A 110 -1.55 -17.27 -1.48
C ASN A 110 -2.12 -17.12 -2.91
N ALA A 111 -1.55 -16.24 -3.73
CA ALA A 111 -1.93 -16.12 -5.15
C ALA A 111 -1.49 -17.34 -5.95
N VAL A 112 -0.26 -17.84 -5.75
CA VAL A 112 0.26 -19.06 -6.39
C VAL A 112 -0.57 -20.28 -5.99
N ALA A 113 -0.98 -20.37 -4.73
CA ALA A 113 -1.86 -21.42 -4.23
C ALA A 113 -3.32 -21.32 -4.73
N GLY A 114 -3.68 -20.28 -5.50
CA GLY A 114 -5.04 -20.04 -5.98
C GLY A 114 -6.03 -19.62 -4.88
N LEU A 115 -5.54 -19.24 -3.72
CA LEU A 115 -6.35 -18.78 -2.59
C LEU A 115 -6.71 -17.30 -2.69
N MET A 116 -5.92 -16.51 -3.42
CA MET A 116 -6.18 -15.11 -3.76
C MET A 116 -6.23 -14.94 -5.28
N ASN A 117 -6.82 -13.83 -5.75
CA ASN A 117 -6.86 -13.51 -7.18
C ASN A 117 -5.44 -13.14 -7.68
N PRO A 118 -4.81 -13.96 -8.55
CA PRO A 118 -3.43 -13.74 -8.95
C PRO A 118 -3.24 -12.44 -9.75
N THR A 119 -4.22 -12.06 -10.59
CA THR A 119 -4.15 -10.82 -11.37
C THR A 119 -4.17 -9.57 -10.48
N LEU A 120 -5.00 -9.59 -9.43
CA LEU A 120 -5.06 -8.48 -8.48
C LEU A 120 -3.76 -8.38 -7.68
N ILE A 121 -3.24 -9.52 -7.21
CA ILE A 121 -1.98 -9.54 -6.45
C ILE A 121 -0.79 -9.15 -7.33
N ALA A 122 -0.71 -9.62 -8.57
CA ALA A 122 0.35 -9.22 -9.51
C ALA A 122 0.41 -7.70 -9.70
N ARG A 123 -0.74 -7.04 -9.79
CA ARG A 123 -0.82 -5.57 -9.87
C ARG A 123 -0.41 -4.89 -8.56
N ASP A 124 -0.83 -5.43 -7.42
CA ASP A 124 -0.52 -4.87 -6.10
C ASP A 124 0.98 -4.95 -5.77
N ILE A 125 1.65 -6.05 -6.14
CA ILE A 125 3.09 -6.24 -5.92
C ILE A 125 3.96 -5.68 -7.07
N GLY A 126 3.34 -5.07 -8.09
CA GLY A 126 4.04 -4.39 -9.18
C GLY A 126 4.55 -5.32 -10.30
N LEU A 127 4.09 -6.57 -10.38
CA LEU A 127 4.34 -7.45 -11.51
C LEU A 127 3.45 -7.04 -12.69
N VAL A 128 3.95 -6.15 -13.54
CA VAL A 128 3.25 -5.70 -14.74
C VAL A 128 3.56 -6.65 -15.88
N GLU A 129 2.55 -7.33 -16.43
CA GLU A 129 2.69 -7.94 -17.75
C GLU A 129 2.93 -6.82 -18.77
N LYS A 130 4.10 -6.84 -19.40
CA LYS A 130 4.34 -6.06 -20.60
C LYS A 130 3.58 -6.71 -21.77
N SER A 131 2.29 -6.49 -21.85
CA SER A 131 1.56 -6.77 -23.09
C SER A 131 1.93 -5.68 -24.09
N SER A 132 2.97 -5.88 -24.88
CA SER A 132 3.13 -5.17 -26.13
C SER A 132 2.06 -5.70 -27.08
N VAL A 133 0.90 -5.06 -27.09
CA VAL A 133 -0.06 -5.29 -28.17
C VAL A 133 0.56 -4.64 -29.39
N ASP A 134 1.11 -5.44 -30.29
CA ASP A 134 1.53 -4.99 -31.62
C ASP A 134 0.25 -4.73 -32.41
N LEU A 135 -0.19 -3.47 -32.47
CA LEU A 135 -1.36 -3.02 -33.21
C LEU A 135 -1.06 -2.84 -34.72
N THR A 136 0.04 -3.40 -35.23
CA THR A 136 0.30 -3.43 -36.65
C THR A 136 -0.65 -4.41 -37.33
N SER A 137 -1.64 -3.90 -38.05
CA SER A 137 -2.40 -4.74 -38.97
C SER A 137 -1.52 -5.08 -40.19
N GLY A 138 -1.60 -6.32 -40.69
CA GLY A 138 -0.80 -6.76 -41.82
C GLY A 138 -1.01 -6.00 -43.12
N ASP A 139 -2.01 -5.11 -43.18
CA ASP A 139 -2.34 -4.21 -44.29
C ASP A 139 -1.83 -2.76 -44.10
N GLY A 140 -1.15 -2.47 -42.98
CA GLY A 140 -0.56 -1.15 -42.69
C GLY A 140 -1.58 -0.06 -42.32
N THR A 141 -2.87 -0.36 -42.21
CA THR A 141 -3.91 0.64 -41.93
C THR A 141 -3.90 1.14 -40.49
N MET A 142 -3.24 0.42 -39.56
CA MET A 142 -3.09 0.77 -38.15
C MET A 142 -1.65 1.15 -37.73
N SER A 143 -0.81 1.55 -38.69
CA SER A 143 0.50 2.10 -38.36
C SER A 143 0.34 3.46 -37.69
N PRO A 144 1.07 3.75 -36.59
CA PRO A 144 1.00 5.07 -35.96
C PRO A 144 1.46 6.13 -36.96
N GLN A 145 0.54 7.03 -37.39
CA GLN A 145 0.90 8.16 -38.22
C GLN A 145 1.86 9.06 -37.46
N GLN A 146 3.06 9.24 -37.99
CA GLN A 146 3.99 10.24 -37.48
C GLN A 146 3.39 11.63 -37.75
N LEU A 147 2.88 12.28 -36.72
CA LEU A 147 2.45 13.67 -36.78
C LEU A 147 3.70 14.55 -36.85
N THR A 148 4.01 15.05 -38.04
CA THR A 148 5.08 16.05 -38.24
C THR A 148 4.52 17.43 -37.96
N PHE A 149 4.88 18.06 -36.84
CA PHE A 149 4.52 19.43 -36.54
C PHE A 149 5.53 20.40 -37.19
N ASN A 150 5.12 21.13 -38.20
CA ASN A 150 5.90 22.23 -38.74
C ASN A 150 5.63 23.50 -37.91
N ILE A 151 6.59 23.89 -37.07
CA ILE A 151 6.52 25.14 -36.34
C ILE A 151 6.88 26.27 -37.32
N ILE A 152 5.88 27.01 -37.77
CA ILE A 152 6.07 28.24 -38.57
C ILE A 152 6.45 29.34 -37.59
N LYS A 153 7.70 29.85 -37.65
CA LYS A 153 8.10 31.03 -36.89
C LYS A 153 7.31 32.25 -37.40
N PRO A 154 6.78 33.10 -36.49
CA PRO A 154 6.16 34.34 -36.92
C PRO A 154 7.23 35.23 -37.62
N LYS A 155 6.81 35.78 -38.76
CA LYS A 155 7.62 36.72 -39.55
C LYS A 155 7.72 37.99 -38.75
N ASP A 156 8.97 38.41 -38.42
CA ASP A 156 9.20 39.63 -37.67
C ASP A 156 8.44 40.79 -38.33
N ALA A 157 7.55 41.42 -37.54
CA ALA A 157 6.90 42.64 -37.92
C ALA A 157 7.94 43.79 -37.82
N VAL A 158 8.16 44.49 -38.91
CA VAL A 158 8.94 45.73 -39.03
C VAL A 158 8.16 46.87 -38.39
#